data_13b30ddea5414be760ebb5bfa01d7299
#
_entry.id   13b30ddea5414be760ebb5bfa01d7299
#
_cell.length_a   1.000
_cell.length_b   1.000
_cell.length_c   1.000
_cell.angle_alpha   90.00
_cell.angle_beta   90.00
_cell.angle_gamma   90.00
#
_symmetry.space_group_name_H-M   'P 1'
#
loop_
_entity.id
_entity.type
_entity.pdbx_description
1 polymer ?
#
loop_
_entity_poly.entity_id
_entity_poly.type
_entity_poly.pdbx_seq_one_letter_code
_entity_poly.pdbx_strand_id
1 'polypeptide(L)'
;MDKRPSEYISEFLNFITAAQSHYRFCSDEVNNQDKLTQDYLHSLELDDLKHDERSKLATKLMINRKDRRYYRDRVEELEPIVQFF
;
A
#
# COMPACT_ATOMS: atom_id res chain seq x y z
N MET A 1 -2.00 22.87 -30.73
CA MET A 1 -3.45 22.98 -30.86
C MET A 1 -4.09 22.91 -29.49
N ASP A 2 -5.03 23.77 -29.23
CA ASP A 2 -5.65 23.86 -27.93
C ASP A 2 -6.68 22.76 -27.75
N LYS A 3 -6.73 22.17 -26.54
CA LYS A 3 -7.76 21.21 -26.19
C LYS A 3 -9.09 21.90 -25.94
N ARG A 4 -10.17 21.22 -26.26
CA ARG A 4 -11.51 21.70 -25.94
C ARG A 4 -11.74 21.61 -24.42
N PRO A 5 -12.57 22.50 -23.84
CA PRO A 5 -12.90 22.39 -22.41
C PRO A 5 -13.42 21.02 -22.00
N SER A 6 -14.19 20.34 -22.85
CA SER A 6 -14.67 18.97 -22.57
C SER A 6 -13.53 17.97 -22.45
N GLU A 7 -12.44 18.14 -23.17
CA GLU A 7 -11.27 17.27 -23.08
C GLU A 7 -10.55 17.45 -21.75
N TYR A 8 -10.40 18.69 -21.28
CA TYR A 8 -9.81 18.96 -19.96
C TYR A 8 -10.68 18.35 -18.84
N ILE A 9 -11.97 18.49 -18.93
CA ILE A 9 -12.90 17.93 -17.96
C ILE A 9 -12.79 16.42 -17.94
N SER A 10 -12.76 15.79 -19.11
CA SER A 10 -12.62 14.34 -19.27
C SER A 10 -11.32 13.83 -18.64
N GLU A 11 -10.21 14.51 -18.91
CA GLU A 11 -8.91 14.17 -18.34
C GLU A 11 -8.91 14.32 -16.81
N PHE A 12 -9.53 15.38 -16.31
CA PHE A 12 -9.65 15.61 -14.88
C PHE A 12 -10.45 14.50 -14.20
N LEU A 13 -11.60 14.13 -14.76
CA LEU A 13 -12.43 13.04 -14.23
C LEU A 13 -11.70 11.71 -14.26
N ASN A 14 -10.96 11.43 -15.34
CA ASN A 14 -10.14 10.22 -15.43
C ASN A 14 -9.05 10.21 -14.36
N PHE A 15 -8.42 11.36 -14.11
CA PHE A 15 -7.41 11.51 -13.07
C PHE A 15 -8.02 11.18 -11.69
N ILE A 16 -9.20 11.73 -11.37
CA ILE A 16 -9.87 11.46 -10.09
C ILE A 16 -10.22 9.98 -9.94
N THR A 17 -10.76 9.37 -10.98
CA THR A 17 -11.09 7.93 -10.97
C THR A 17 -9.85 7.08 -10.74
N ALA A 18 -8.77 7.40 -11.43
CA ALA A 18 -7.50 6.68 -11.27
C ALA A 18 -6.93 6.85 -9.87
N ALA A 19 -7.00 8.06 -9.31
CA ALA A 19 -6.55 8.32 -7.94
C ALA A 19 -7.37 7.53 -6.91
N GLN A 20 -8.67 7.45 -7.07
CA GLN A 20 -9.55 6.68 -6.20
C GLN A 20 -9.25 5.18 -6.25
N SER A 21 -9.02 4.64 -7.44
CA SER A 21 -8.66 3.23 -7.62
C SER A 21 -7.31 2.93 -7.00
N HIS A 22 -6.33 3.82 -7.19
CA HIS A 22 -5.01 3.67 -6.61
C HIS A 22 -5.05 3.73 -5.08
N TYR A 23 -5.86 4.63 -4.54
CA TYR A 23 -6.08 4.73 -3.09
C TYR A 23 -6.61 3.42 -2.51
N ARG A 24 -7.64 2.83 -3.13
CA ARG A 24 -8.21 1.55 -2.68
C ARG A 24 -7.18 0.44 -2.73
N PHE A 25 -6.44 0.36 -3.83
CA PHE A 25 -5.39 -0.66 -3.99
C PHE A 25 -4.35 -0.53 -2.88
N CYS A 26 -3.84 0.68 -2.63
CA CYS A 26 -2.83 0.91 -1.61
C CYS A 26 -3.38 0.65 -0.20
N SER A 27 -4.64 1.01 0.07
CA SER A 27 -5.29 0.71 1.35
C SER A 27 -5.39 -0.79 1.60
N ASP A 28 -5.78 -1.55 0.57
CA ASP A 28 -5.85 -3.01 0.66
C ASP A 28 -4.47 -3.61 0.88
N GLU A 29 -3.44 -3.06 0.24
CA GLU A 29 -2.06 -3.53 0.42
C GLU A 29 -1.54 -3.25 1.83
N VAL A 30 -1.88 -2.11 2.44
CA VAL A 30 -1.53 -1.84 3.84
C VAL A 30 -2.15 -2.92 4.74
N ASN A 31 -3.41 -3.26 4.52
CA ASN A 31 -4.08 -4.31 5.29
C ASN A 31 -3.43 -5.68 5.08
N ASN A 32 -3.04 -6.01 3.85
CA ASN A 32 -2.35 -7.26 3.53
C ASN A 32 -0.99 -7.32 4.23
N GLN A 33 -0.23 -6.22 4.23
CA GLN A 33 1.05 -6.15 4.91
C GLN A 33 0.89 -6.27 6.43
N ASP A 34 -0.17 -5.71 7.00
CA ASP A 34 -0.47 -5.87 8.44
C ASP A 34 -0.74 -7.33 8.81
N LYS A 35 -1.48 -8.06 7.98
CA LYS A 35 -1.71 -9.50 8.17
C LYS A 35 -0.42 -10.30 8.11
N LEU A 36 0.44 -10.00 7.14
CA LEU A 36 1.74 -10.64 7.01
C LEU A 36 2.62 -10.37 8.23
N THR A 37 2.60 -9.14 8.75
CA THR A 37 3.32 -8.79 9.97
C THR A 37 2.89 -9.68 11.14
N GLN A 38 1.59 -9.85 11.32
CA GLN A 38 1.05 -10.68 12.39
C GLN A 38 1.45 -12.15 12.21
N ASP A 39 1.39 -12.67 10.98
CA ASP A 39 1.78 -14.04 10.69
C ASP A 39 3.26 -14.27 10.99
N TYR A 40 4.13 -13.35 10.59
CA TYR A 40 5.57 -13.47 10.84
C TYR A 40 5.90 -13.38 12.33
N LEU A 41 5.27 -12.44 13.06
CA LEU A 41 5.47 -12.31 14.50
C LEU A 41 4.97 -13.55 15.25
N HIS A 42 3.85 -14.10 14.81
CA HIS A 42 3.28 -15.32 15.39
C HIS A 42 4.25 -16.49 15.22
N SER A 43 4.83 -16.64 14.02
CA SER A 43 5.83 -17.67 13.76
C SER A 43 7.07 -17.50 14.65
N LEU A 44 7.53 -16.27 14.88
CA LEU A 44 8.67 -16.00 15.76
C LEU A 44 8.39 -16.39 17.22
N GLU A 45 7.15 -16.23 17.66
CA GLU A 45 6.77 -16.50 19.05
C GLU A 45 6.50 -17.97 19.32
N LEU A 46 5.87 -18.67 18.38
CA LEU A 46 5.36 -20.02 18.60
C LEU A 46 6.23 -21.14 18.03
N ASP A 47 6.95 -20.86 16.95
CA ASP A 47 7.74 -21.87 16.28
C ASP A 47 9.13 -21.99 16.93
N ASP A 48 9.61 -23.23 17.08
CA ASP A 48 10.97 -23.49 17.53
C ASP A 48 11.92 -23.37 16.34
N LEU A 49 12.27 -22.14 15.97
CA LEU A 49 13.02 -21.84 14.79
C LEU A 49 14.52 -21.94 15.06
N LYS A 50 15.24 -22.53 14.10
CA LYS A 50 16.70 -22.50 14.07
C LYS A 50 17.20 -21.09 13.71
N HIS A 51 18.48 -20.82 14.01
CA HIS A 51 19.08 -19.52 13.77
C HIS A 51 18.88 -19.03 12.33
N ASP A 52 19.12 -19.90 11.34
CA ASP A 52 18.97 -19.54 9.91
C ASP A 52 17.52 -19.18 9.56
N GLU A 53 16.57 -19.92 10.12
CA GLU A 53 15.14 -19.68 9.89
C GLU A 53 14.71 -18.36 10.51
N ARG A 54 15.23 -18.02 11.68
CA ARG A 54 14.96 -16.73 12.34
C ARG A 54 15.52 -15.58 11.53
N SER A 55 16.72 -15.73 10.98
CA SER A 55 17.35 -14.72 10.13
C SER A 55 16.55 -14.47 8.86
N LYS A 56 16.07 -15.52 8.22
CA LYS A 56 15.20 -15.40 7.03
C LYS A 56 13.89 -14.70 7.37
N LEU A 57 13.30 -15.05 8.49
CA LEU A 57 12.05 -14.45 8.93
C LEU A 57 12.23 -12.98 9.29
N ALA A 58 13.33 -12.62 9.92
CA ALA A 58 13.66 -11.22 10.22
C ALA A 58 13.81 -10.39 8.94
N THR A 59 14.42 -10.97 7.90
CA THR A 59 14.55 -10.33 6.58
C THR A 59 13.18 -10.11 5.96
N LYS A 60 12.30 -11.10 6.02
CA LYS A 60 10.93 -10.98 5.51
C LYS A 60 10.15 -9.89 6.26
N LEU A 61 10.31 -9.79 7.58
CA LEU A 61 9.70 -8.73 8.38
C LEU A 61 10.21 -7.35 7.97
N MET A 62 11.49 -7.21 7.70
CA MET A 62 12.07 -5.94 7.26
C MET A 62 11.49 -5.51 5.92
N ILE A 63 11.40 -6.43 4.95
CA ILE A 63 10.79 -6.17 3.64
C ILE A 63 9.31 -5.81 3.81
N ASN A 64 8.60 -6.55 4.64
CA ASN A 64 7.20 -6.30 4.93
C ASN A 64 6.97 -4.89 5.49
N ARG A 65 7.81 -4.43 6.41
CA ARG A 65 7.71 -3.08 6.96
C ARG A 65 7.97 -2.00 5.92
N LYS A 66 8.93 -2.23 5.02
CA LYS A 66 9.22 -1.29 3.92
C LYS A 66 8.05 -1.19 2.96
N ASP A 67 7.46 -2.32 2.59
CA ASP A 67 6.31 -2.36 1.69
C ASP A 67 5.09 -1.69 2.34
N ARG A 68 4.84 -1.96 3.61
CA ARG A 68 3.76 -1.33 4.35
C ARG A 68 3.92 0.19 4.38
N ARG A 69 5.12 0.68 4.65
CA ARG A 69 5.41 2.11 4.65
C ARG A 69 5.17 2.73 3.28
N TYR A 70 5.63 2.06 2.23
CA TYR A 70 5.44 2.54 0.85
C TYR A 70 3.96 2.73 0.54
N TYR A 71 3.14 1.72 0.79
CA TYR A 71 1.71 1.81 0.51
C TYR A 71 0.99 2.80 1.42
N ARG A 72 1.37 2.87 2.67
CA ARG A 72 0.81 3.83 3.62
C ARG A 72 1.10 5.27 3.18
N ASP A 73 2.31 5.55 2.72
CA ASP A 73 2.68 6.88 2.22
C ASP A 73 1.83 7.24 0.99
N ARG A 74 1.58 6.27 0.10
CA ARG A 74 0.68 6.50 -1.05
C ARG A 74 -0.75 6.80 -0.60
N VAL A 75 -1.26 6.07 0.37
CA VAL A 75 -2.59 6.32 0.94
C VAL A 75 -2.67 7.74 1.50
N GLU A 76 -1.69 8.16 2.27
CA GLU A 76 -1.66 9.50 2.85
C GLU A 76 -1.61 10.59 1.77
N GLU A 77 -0.82 10.39 0.71
CA GLU A 77 -0.73 11.34 -0.40
C GLU A 77 -2.02 11.45 -1.20
N LEU A 78 -2.73 10.33 -1.37
CA LEU A 78 -3.96 10.27 -2.18
C LEU A 78 -5.20 10.67 -1.38
N GLU A 79 -5.16 10.58 -0.06
CA GLU A 79 -6.32 10.82 0.80
C GLU A 79 -6.98 12.18 0.57
N PRO A 80 -6.26 13.31 0.45
CA PRO A 80 -6.90 14.59 0.18
C PRO A 80 -7.70 14.61 -1.11
N ILE A 81 -7.22 13.93 -2.15
CA ILE A 81 -7.94 13.84 -3.43
C ILE A 81 -9.24 13.06 -3.26
N VAL A 82 -9.17 11.93 -2.59
CA VAL A 82 -10.33 11.04 -2.38
C VAL A 82 -11.36 11.72 -1.48
N GLN A 83 -10.93 12.41 -0.44
CA GLN A 83 -11.83 13.11 0.48
C GLN A 83 -12.50 14.31 -0.17
N PHE A 84 -11.80 15.01 -1.05
CA PHE A 84 -12.32 16.20 -1.71
C PHE A 84 -13.35 15.85 -2.78
N PHE A 85 -13.16 14.77 -3.46
CA PHE A 85 -14.02 14.30 -4.53
C PHE A 85 -14.72 12.98 -4.20
#